data_377efbf36907af0511ddebbba6808db9
#
_entry.id   377efbf36907af0511ddebbba6808db9
#
_cell.length_a   1.000
_cell.length_b   1.000
_cell.length_c   1.000
_cell.angle_alpha   90.00
_cell.angle_beta   90.00
_cell.angle_gamma   90.00
#
_symmetry.space_group_name_H-M   'P 1'
#
loop_
_entity.id
_entity.type
_entity.pdbx_description
1 polymer ?
#
loop_
_entity_poly.entity_id
_entity_poly.type
_entity_poly.pdbx_seq_one_letter_code
_entity_poly.pdbx_strand_id
1 'polypeptide(L)'
;MTKIALIQQPASGSRGENINKGVAAIREAAGNSANLLCFSELAFDRFFPAQPAGPDRDTLAETIPGPTTDVFTALARELEVVIVLNFLEMDGGKTFDSSPVIDADGAILGSTRMVHVPDYPCFHEKGYYTPGDRGAAVYDTAIGRIGVAICYDRHYPEYMRALAVAGAELVLTPQAGAADEWPDGLFEAEMRVAAFQNGFFTALCNRVGKEPRMEFAGESFVCNPAGVVIARAGRGSDEILYSDLDFSEVALSHARKLFLADRRPALYRDWIES
;
A
#
# COMPACT_ATOMS: atom_id res chain seq x y z
N MET A 1 -16.38 -3.58 14.30
CA MET A 1 -14.94 -3.80 14.09
C MET A 1 -14.73 -4.35 12.68
N THR A 2 -13.73 -3.85 11.98
CA THR A 2 -13.36 -4.29 10.62
C THR A 2 -12.07 -5.09 10.70
N LYS A 3 -12.08 -6.33 10.23
CA LYS A 3 -10.87 -7.14 10.16
C LYS A 3 -10.17 -6.92 8.83
N ILE A 4 -8.88 -6.57 8.89
CA ILE A 4 -8.02 -6.46 7.71
C ILE A 4 -7.02 -7.60 7.65
N ALA A 5 -6.53 -7.91 6.45
CA ALA A 5 -5.48 -8.89 6.21
C ALA A 5 -4.39 -8.29 5.30
N LEU A 6 -3.14 -8.33 5.74
CA LEU A 6 -1.98 -7.97 4.94
C LEU A 6 -1.33 -9.24 4.42
N ILE A 7 -1.26 -9.37 3.10
CA ILE A 7 -0.73 -10.57 2.42
C ILE A 7 0.78 -10.42 2.26
N GLN A 8 1.54 -10.88 3.24
CA GLN A 8 3.00 -10.90 3.22
C GLN A 8 3.49 -12.17 2.52
N GLN A 9 3.64 -12.11 1.20
CA GLN A 9 4.03 -13.27 0.40
C GLN A 9 5.24 -12.98 -0.50
N PRO A 10 6.08 -13.99 -0.80
CA PRO A 10 7.12 -13.87 -1.82
C PRO A 10 6.53 -13.97 -3.24
N ALA A 11 7.13 -13.24 -4.18
CA ALA A 11 6.85 -13.34 -5.59
C ALA A 11 7.97 -14.14 -6.30
N SER A 12 8.00 -15.44 -6.08
CA SER A 12 9.08 -16.34 -6.51
C SER A 12 8.81 -17.09 -7.82
N GLY A 13 7.54 -17.18 -8.23
CA GLY A 13 7.11 -17.88 -9.43
C GLY A 13 6.96 -16.98 -10.65
N SER A 14 6.25 -17.49 -11.65
CA SER A 14 5.70 -16.66 -12.73
C SER A 14 4.56 -15.78 -12.19
N ARG A 15 4.22 -14.71 -12.93
CA ARG A 15 3.07 -13.85 -12.55
C ARG A 15 1.79 -14.66 -12.31
N GLY A 16 1.48 -15.63 -13.18
CA GLY A 16 0.29 -16.47 -13.02
C GLY A 16 0.31 -17.33 -11.75
N GLU A 17 1.46 -17.91 -11.40
CA GLU A 17 1.63 -18.64 -10.15
C GLU A 17 1.48 -17.74 -8.92
N ASN A 18 2.06 -16.53 -8.95
CA ASN A 18 1.94 -15.56 -7.88
C ASN A 18 0.50 -15.04 -7.73
N ILE A 19 -0.23 -14.82 -8.84
CA ILE A 19 -1.66 -14.48 -8.82
C ILE A 19 -2.46 -15.62 -8.20
N ASN A 20 -2.24 -16.87 -8.60
CA ASN A 20 -2.93 -18.02 -8.02
C ASN A 20 -2.69 -18.15 -6.52
N LYS A 21 -1.45 -17.91 -6.06
CA LYS A 21 -1.11 -17.85 -4.64
C LYS A 21 -1.89 -16.72 -3.95
N GLY A 22 -1.93 -15.53 -4.54
CA GLY A 22 -2.71 -14.40 -4.03
C GLY A 22 -4.20 -14.69 -3.93
N VAL A 23 -4.78 -15.36 -4.93
CA VAL A 23 -6.19 -15.83 -4.89
C VAL A 23 -6.43 -16.78 -3.73
N ALA A 24 -5.52 -17.74 -3.50
CA ALA A 24 -5.62 -18.66 -2.39
C ALA A 24 -5.55 -17.93 -1.03
N ALA A 25 -4.62 -16.97 -0.89
CA ALA A 25 -4.47 -16.15 0.30
C ALA A 25 -5.72 -15.30 0.59
N ILE A 26 -6.34 -14.71 -0.45
CA ILE A 26 -7.61 -13.98 -0.28
C ILE A 26 -8.72 -14.89 0.21
N ARG A 27 -8.87 -16.09 -0.39
CA ARG A 27 -9.90 -17.05 0.04
C ARG A 27 -9.71 -17.49 1.50
N GLU A 28 -8.46 -17.72 1.90
CA GLU A 28 -8.11 -18.03 3.28
C GLU A 28 -8.46 -16.86 4.21
N ALA A 29 -8.07 -15.63 3.85
CA ALA A 29 -8.32 -14.46 4.66
C ALA A 29 -9.81 -14.13 4.80
N ALA A 30 -10.57 -14.22 3.71
CA ALA A 30 -12.03 -14.07 3.74
C ALA A 30 -12.69 -15.16 4.59
N GLY A 31 -12.22 -16.41 4.52
CA GLY A 31 -12.65 -17.50 5.38
C GLY A 31 -12.38 -17.24 6.87
N ASN A 32 -11.37 -16.41 7.19
CA ASN A 32 -11.07 -15.93 8.54
C ASN A 32 -11.76 -14.58 8.86
N SER A 33 -12.78 -14.22 8.07
CA SER A 33 -13.62 -13.01 8.25
C SER A 33 -12.89 -11.68 8.02
N ALA A 34 -11.83 -11.66 7.21
CA ALA A 34 -11.23 -10.41 6.77
C ALA A 34 -12.17 -9.70 5.77
N ASN A 35 -12.36 -8.39 5.95
CA ASN A 35 -13.20 -7.54 5.11
C ASN A 35 -12.40 -6.71 4.11
N LEU A 36 -11.10 -6.51 4.39
CA LEU A 36 -10.15 -5.86 3.50
C LEU A 36 -8.85 -6.64 3.44
N LEU A 37 -8.31 -6.74 2.23
CA LEU A 37 -7.05 -7.41 1.96
C LEU A 37 -6.13 -6.50 1.17
N CYS A 38 -4.85 -6.42 1.60
CA CYS A 38 -3.84 -5.60 0.94
C CYS A 38 -2.63 -6.47 0.58
N PHE A 39 -2.18 -6.32 -0.65
CA PHE A 39 -0.94 -6.91 -1.13
C PHE A 39 0.24 -5.95 -0.96
N SER A 40 1.45 -6.51 -0.98
CA SER A 40 2.68 -5.73 -1.03
C SER A 40 2.89 -5.10 -2.40
N GLU A 41 3.88 -4.22 -2.51
CA GLU A 41 4.29 -3.62 -3.79
C GLU A 41 4.78 -4.68 -4.77
N LEU A 42 4.36 -4.56 -6.05
CA LEU A 42 4.67 -5.51 -7.14
C LEU A 42 4.44 -6.98 -6.73
N ALA A 43 3.32 -7.26 -6.05
CA ALA A 43 3.08 -8.52 -5.36
C ALA A 43 3.12 -9.77 -6.27
N PHE A 44 2.90 -9.58 -7.58
CA PHE A 44 2.76 -10.69 -8.53
C PHE A 44 3.99 -10.90 -9.42
N ASP A 45 4.99 -10.02 -9.31
CA ASP A 45 6.23 -10.10 -10.08
C ASP A 45 7.44 -10.11 -9.15
N ARG A 46 8.56 -10.65 -9.62
CA ARG A 46 9.84 -10.37 -8.98
C ARG A 46 10.06 -8.86 -8.99
N PHE A 47 10.77 -8.37 -8.00
CA PHE A 47 11.07 -6.94 -7.91
C PHE A 47 12.06 -6.54 -9.02
N PHE A 48 11.51 -6.28 -10.21
CA PHE A 48 12.31 -5.94 -11.39
C PHE A 48 13.10 -4.63 -11.24
N PRO A 49 12.69 -3.62 -10.40
CA PRO A 49 13.50 -2.43 -10.19
C PRO A 49 14.83 -2.66 -9.46
N ALA A 50 15.10 -3.88 -8.98
CA ALA A 50 16.41 -4.24 -8.45
C ALA A 50 17.56 -4.09 -9.46
N GLN A 51 17.25 -3.83 -10.74
CA GLN A 51 18.19 -3.57 -11.82
C GLN A 51 17.68 -2.44 -12.72
N PRO A 52 18.58 -1.74 -13.45
CA PRO A 52 18.16 -0.73 -14.42
C PRO A 52 17.16 -1.30 -15.44
N ALA A 53 16.22 -0.46 -15.88
CA ALA A 53 15.18 -0.85 -16.81
C ALA A 53 15.78 -1.26 -18.17
N GLY A 54 15.31 -2.40 -18.67
CA GLY A 54 15.63 -2.89 -20.01
C GLY A 54 14.62 -2.43 -21.06
N PRO A 55 14.86 -2.79 -22.34
CA PRO A 55 13.95 -2.44 -23.43
C PRO A 55 12.56 -3.10 -23.30
N ASP A 56 12.48 -4.21 -22.56
CA ASP A 56 11.25 -5.00 -22.41
C ASP A 56 10.38 -4.56 -21.21
N ARG A 57 10.72 -3.44 -20.54
CA ARG A 57 10.00 -2.97 -19.33
C ARG A 57 8.50 -2.87 -19.56
N ASP A 58 8.06 -2.40 -20.71
CA ASP A 58 6.65 -2.15 -21.01
C ASP A 58 5.84 -3.47 -21.10
N THR A 59 6.51 -4.61 -21.33
CA THR A 59 5.88 -5.94 -21.34
C THR A 59 5.52 -6.44 -19.94
N LEU A 60 6.05 -5.80 -18.90
CA LEU A 60 5.73 -6.10 -17.51
C LEU A 60 4.45 -5.41 -17.04
N ALA A 61 4.00 -4.39 -17.79
CA ALA A 61 2.87 -3.55 -17.39
C ALA A 61 1.53 -4.08 -17.92
N GLU A 62 0.46 -3.84 -17.16
CA GLU A 62 -0.91 -4.12 -17.54
C GLU A 62 -1.76 -2.86 -17.45
N THR A 63 -2.84 -2.78 -18.23
CA THR A 63 -3.85 -1.72 -18.06
C THR A 63 -4.69 -1.94 -16.81
N ILE A 64 -5.32 -0.88 -16.33
CA ILE A 64 -6.36 -0.92 -15.28
C ILE A 64 -7.65 -0.32 -15.88
N PRO A 65 -8.72 -1.13 -16.09
CA PRO A 65 -8.83 -2.59 -15.94
C PRO A 65 -7.93 -3.39 -16.87
N GLY A 66 -7.62 -4.62 -16.49
CA GLY A 66 -6.79 -5.55 -17.22
C GLY A 66 -6.78 -6.95 -16.62
N PRO A 67 -5.98 -7.89 -17.15
CA PRO A 67 -6.05 -9.31 -16.79
C PRO A 67 -5.93 -9.57 -15.28
N THR A 68 -5.02 -8.88 -14.59
CA THR A 68 -4.88 -9.04 -13.13
C THR A 68 -6.11 -8.50 -12.40
N THR A 69 -6.57 -7.29 -12.71
CA THR A 69 -7.77 -6.74 -12.06
C THR A 69 -9.01 -7.55 -12.33
N ASP A 70 -9.17 -8.17 -13.50
CA ASP A 70 -10.34 -9.00 -13.83
C ASP A 70 -10.47 -10.20 -12.89
N VAL A 71 -9.36 -10.83 -12.53
CA VAL A 71 -9.33 -11.94 -11.56
C VAL A 71 -9.80 -11.45 -10.19
N PHE A 72 -9.26 -10.34 -9.71
CA PHE A 72 -9.50 -9.87 -8.34
C PHE A 72 -10.84 -9.14 -8.18
N THR A 73 -11.38 -8.51 -9.22
CA THR A 73 -12.74 -7.93 -9.20
C THR A 73 -13.81 -9.02 -9.09
N ALA A 74 -13.62 -10.14 -9.81
CA ALA A 74 -14.51 -11.29 -9.68
C ALA A 74 -14.46 -11.89 -8.25
N LEU A 75 -13.24 -11.98 -7.68
CA LEU A 75 -13.01 -12.53 -6.35
C LEU A 75 -13.55 -11.60 -5.24
N ALA A 76 -13.35 -10.28 -5.38
CA ALA A 76 -13.90 -9.28 -4.46
C ALA A 76 -15.43 -9.39 -4.36
N ARG A 77 -16.09 -9.46 -5.50
CA ARG A 77 -17.56 -9.64 -5.58
C ARG A 77 -18.03 -10.97 -5.01
N GLU A 78 -17.30 -12.06 -5.31
CA GLU A 78 -17.65 -13.41 -4.82
C GLU A 78 -17.60 -13.48 -3.29
N LEU A 79 -16.58 -12.85 -2.70
CA LEU A 79 -16.29 -12.96 -1.26
C LEU A 79 -16.79 -11.76 -0.46
N GLU A 80 -17.33 -10.73 -1.13
CA GLU A 80 -17.79 -9.47 -0.53
C GLU A 80 -16.70 -8.77 0.31
N VAL A 81 -15.47 -8.68 -0.26
CA VAL A 81 -14.30 -8.11 0.39
C VAL A 81 -13.66 -6.98 -0.43
N VAL A 82 -13.09 -5.98 0.25
CA VAL A 82 -12.28 -4.93 -0.38
C VAL A 82 -10.88 -5.46 -0.64
N ILE A 83 -10.34 -5.22 -1.84
CA ILE A 83 -8.99 -5.66 -2.22
C ILE A 83 -8.16 -4.49 -2.72
N VAL A 84 -6.95 -4.34 -2.19
CA VAL A 84 -5.95 -3.39 -2.68
C VAL A 84 -4.77 -4.18 -3.24
N LEU A 85 -4.54 -4.02 -4.54
CA LEU A 85 -3.44 -4.64 -5.28
C LEU A 85 -2.29 -3.63 -5.43
N ASN A 86 -1.14 -4.11 -5.94
CA ASN A 86 -0.12 -3.25 -6.50
C ASN A 86 0.64 -3.98 -7.62
N PHE A 87 0.79 -3.30 -8.76
CA PHE A 87 1.55 -3.78 -9.93
C PHE A 87 1.86 -2.63 -10.89
N LEU A 88 2.67 -2.91 -11.93
CA LEU A 88 3.03 -1.94 -12.97
C LEU A 88 1.85 -1.70 -13.92
N GLU A 89 1.28 -0.48 -13.89
CA GLU A 89 0.20 -0.02 -14.77
C GLU A 89 0.76 0.52 -16.08
N MET A 90 0.11 0.23 -17.20
CA MET A 90 0.29 0.90 -18.49
C MET A 90 -0.90 1.82 -18.77
N ASP A 91 -0.64 3.11 -18.92
CA ASP A 91 -1.66 4.09 -19.30
C ASP A 91 -1.07 5.17 -20.22
N GLY A 92 -1.69 5.38 -21.39
CA GLY A 92 -1.28 6.40 -22.35
C GLY A 92 0.18 6.32 -22.82
N GLY A 93 0.76 5.10 -22.88
CA GLY A 93 2.16 4.87 -23.26
C GLY A 93 3.16 5.20 -22.15
N LYS A 94 2.70 5.39 -20.93
CA LYS A 94 3.52 5.55 -19.73
C LYS A 94 3.28 4.42 -18.76
N THR A 95 4.28 4.12 -17.96
CA THR A 95 4.18 3.10 -16.91
C THR A 95 4.21 3.74 -15.52
N PHE A 96 3.40 3.20 -14.60
CA PHE A 96 3.26 3.69 -13.23
C PHE A 96 3.26 2.52 -12.26
N ASP A 97 3.87 2.71 -11.10
CA ASP A 97 3.58 1.85 -9.96
C ASP A 97 2.20 2.23 -9.43
N SER A 98 1.27 1.28 -9.45
CA SER A 98 -0.15 1.56 -9.22
C SER A 98 -0.82 0.57 -8.30
N SER A 99 -1.65 1.12 -7.41
CA SER A 99 -2.48 0.36 -6.48
C SER A 99 -3.96 0.59 -6.80
N PRO A 100 -4.60 -0.27 -7.61
CA PRO A 100 -6.05 -0.25 -7.77
C PRO A 100 -6.74 -0.67 -6.46
N VAL A 101 -7.84 0.04 -6.15
CA VAL A 101 -8.74 -0.25 -5.03
C VAL A 101 -10.03 -0.84 -5.58
N ILE A 102 -10.31 -2.08 -5.22
CA ILE A 102 -11.48 -2.84 -5.65
C ILE A 102 -12.43 -2.96 -4.46
N ASP A 103 -13.67 -2.51 -4.61
CA ASP A 103 -14.66 -2.59 -3.55
C ASP A 103 -15.31 -3.98 -3.46
N ALA A 104 -16.04 -4.21 -2.39
CA ALA A 104 -16.68 -5.49 -2.08
C ALA A 104 -17.71 -5.97 -3.12
N ASP A 105 -18.24 -5.07 -3.96
CA ASP A 105 -19.11 -5.41 -5.10
C ASP A 105 -18.32 -5.75 -6.39
N GLY A 106 -16.97 -5.67 -6.32
CA GLY A 106 -16.07 -5.87 -7.44
C GLY A 106 -15.87 -4.63 -8.31
N ALA A 107 -16.37 -3.46 -7.93
CA ALA A 107 -16.08 -2.21 -8.64
C ALA A 107 -14.65 -1.74 -8.38
N ILE A 108 -13.94 -1.32 -9.43
CA ILE A 108 -12.67 -0.60 -9.28
C ILE A 108 -13.01 0.85 -8.98
N LEU A 109 -12.80 1.30 -7.73
CA LEU A 109 -13.08 2.67 -7.30
C LEU A 109 -12.08 3.67 -7.87
N GLY A 110 -10.89 3.21 -8.21
CA GLY A 110 -9.80 3.99 -8.78
C GLY A 110 -8.46 3.31 -8.55
N SER A 111 -7.38 4.01 -8.87
CA SER A 111 -6.01 3.55 -8.67
C SER A 111 -5.14 4.69 -8.18
N THR A 112 -4.41 4.46 -7.10
CA THR A 112 -3.34 5.35 -6.65
C THR A 112 -2.08 5.05 -7.45
N ARG A 113 -1.39 6.08 -7.94
CA ARG A 113 -0.08 5.99 -8.57
C ARG A 113 0.98 6.55 -7.65
N MET A 114 2.09 5.85 -7.48
CA MET A 114 3.23 6.30 -6.68
C MET A 114 3.73 7.68 -7.17
N VAL A 115 3.70 8.66 -6.28
CA VAL A 115 4.04 10.06 -6.62
C VAL A 115 5.54 10.29 -6.56
N HIS A 116 6.19 9.78 -5.52
CA HIS A 116 7.61 9.97 -5.27
C HIS A 116 8.36 8.70 -5.64
N VAL A 117 9.07 8.74 -6.75
CA VAL A 117 9.76 7.56 -7.32
C VAL A 117 11.25 7.60 -6.94
N PRO A 118 11.78 6.61 -6.21
CA PRO A 118 13.18 6.55 -5.82
C PRO A 118 14.09 6.12 -6.98
N ASP A 119 15.39 6.45 -6.83
CA ASP A 119 16.45 5.95 -7.72
C ASP A 119 17.77 5.88 -6.97
N TYR A 120 18.06 4.69 -6.44
CA TYR A 120 19.30 4.38 -5.74
C TYR A 120 19.65 2.88 -5.92
N PRO A 121 20.83 2.42 -5.49
CA PRO A 121 21.23 1.03 -5.72
C PRO A 121 20.17 0.02 -5.31
N CYS A 122 19.83 -0.88 -6.22
CA CYS A 122 18.76 -1.89 -6.14
C CYS A 122 17.33 -1.34 -6.14
N PHE A 123 17.13 -0.03 -6.30
CA PHE A 123 15.83 0.62 -6.47
C PHE A 123 15.90 1.59 -7.67
N HIS A 124 16.02 1.04 -8.88
CA HIS A 124 16.12 1.81 -10.14
C HIS A 124 14.75 2.16 -10.71
N GLU A 125 13.85 2.62 -9.85
CA GLU A 125 12.44 2.75 -10.16
C GLU A 125 12.12 3.86 -11.16
N LYS A 126 12.91 4.95 -11.18
CA LYS A 126 12.76 6.00 -12.22
C LYS A 126 12.94 5.51 -13.64
N GLY A 127 13.60 4.37 -13.84
CA GLY A 127 13.69 3.72 -15.14
C GLY A 127 12.40 3.00 -15.55
N TYR A 128 11.56 2.65 -14.59
CA TYR A 128 10.31 1.91 -14.78
C TYR A 128 9.07 2.77 -14.65
N TYR A 129 9.04 3.71 -13.71
CA TYR A 129 7.82 4.43 -13.34
C TYR A 129 7.88 5.90 -13.73
N THR A 130 6.76 6.40 -14.23
CA THR A 130 6.45 7.82 -14.29
C THR A 130 5.89 8.25 -12.93
N PRO A 131 6.29 9.40 -12.37
CA PRO A 131 5.66 9.93 -11.16
C PRO A 131 4.14 10.03 -11.29
N GLY A 132 3.44 9.63 -10.25
CA GLY A 132 1.98 9.61 -10.21
C GLY A 132 1.35 10.99 -10.39
N ASP A 133 0.23 11.03 -11.09
CA ASP A 133 -0.47 12.24 -11.52
C ASP A 133 -1.90 12.37 -10.97
N ARG A 134 -2.30 11.44 -10.06
CA ARG A 134 -3.65 11.37 -9.48
C ARG A 134 -3.76 11.95 -8.06
N GLY A 135 -2.64 12.46 -7.51
CA GLY A 135 -2.59 13.05 -6.17
C GLY A 135 -2.84 12.03 -5.05
N ALA A 136 -3.20 12.54 -3.87
CA ALA A 136 -3.48 11.74 -2.68
C ALA A 136 -4.97 11.39 -2.60
N ALA A 137 -5.39 10.39 -3.39
CA ALA A 137 -6.78 9.96 -3.44
C ALA A 137 -7.21 9.18 -2.20
N VAL A 138 -8.46 9.38 -1.78
CA VAL A 138 -9.13 8.60 -0.75
C VAL A 138 -10.39 7.98 -1.35
N TYR A 139 -10.58 6.70 -1.11
CA TYR A 139 -11.65 5.89 -1.69
C TYR A 139 -12.71 5.57 -0.62
N ASP A 140 -13.97 5.85 -0.92
CA ASP A 140 -15.11 5.46 -0.10
C ASP A 140 -15.44 4.00 -0.41
N THR A 141 -15.07 3.09 0.49
CA THR A 141 -15.25 1.65 0.34
C THR A 141 -16.35 1.13 1.25
N ALA A 142 -16.78 -0.10 1.03
CA ALA A 142 -17.76 -0.79 1.88
C ALA A 142 -17.38 -0.85 3.37
N ILE A 143 -16.09 -0.67 3.70
CA ILE A 143 -15.59 -0.77 5.09
C ILE A 143 -15.14 0.55 5.70
N GLY A 144 -15.12 1.64 4.93
CA GLY A 144 -14.64 2.95 5.38
C GLY A 144 -13.79 3.66 4.33
N ARG A 145 -13.20 4.79 4.71
CA ARG A 145 -12.44 5.67 3.82
C ARG A 145 -10.96 5.31 3.82
N ILE A 146 -10.47 4.81 2.68
CA ILE A 146 -9.12 4.26 2.54
C ILE A 146 -8.25 5.14 1.66
N GLY A 147 -7.07 5.50 2.14
CA GLY A 147 -5.97 6.06 1.35
C GLY A 147 -4.90 5.01 1.07
N VAL A 148 -4.12 5.22 0.01
CA VAL A 148 -2.96 4.40 -0.29
C VAL A 148 -1.73 5.30 -0.43
N ALA A 149 -0.65 4.93 0.25
CA ALA A 149 0.68 5.55 0.14
C ALA A 149 1.66 4.45 -0.28
N ILE A 150 2.06 4.45 -1.55
CA ILE A 150 2.89 3.36 -2.08
C ILE A 150 4.34 3.56 -1.63
N CYS A 151 4.88 2.60 -0.91
CA CYS A 151 6.29 2.45 -0.58
C CYS A 151 6.98 3.77 -0.18
N TYR A 152 7.71 4.38 -1.08
CA TYR A 152 8.49 5.60 -0.88
C TYR A 152 7.63 6.83 -0.56
N ASP A 153 6.35 6.87 -0.95
CA ASP A 153 5.42 7.97 -0.64
C ASP A 153 5.26 8.21 0.88
N ARG A 154 5.45 7.17 1.71
CA ARG A 154 5.33 7.29 3.17
C ARG A 154 6.37 8.21 3.80
N HIS A 155 7.52 8.42 3.13
CA HIS A 155 8.58 9.33 3.60
C HIS A 155 8.18 10.80 3.53
N TYR A 156 7.11 11.12 2.79
CA TYR A 156 6.67 12.49 2.54
C TYR A 156 5.52 12.87 3.46
N PRO A 157 5.77 13.64 4.54
CA PRO A 157 4.71 14.07 5.47
C PRO A 157 3.59 14.82 4.78
N GLU A 158 3.87 15.52 3.67
CA GLU A 158 2.92 16.22 2.83
C GLU A 158 1.89 15.26 2.24
N TYR A 159 2.34 14.13 1.70
CA TYR A 159 1.47 13.11 1.10
C TYR A 159 0.58 12.46 2.16
N MET A 160 1.17 12.04 3.29
CA MET A 160 0.43 11.46 4.42
C MET A 160 -0.58 12.47 5.00
N ARG A 161 -0.20 13.76 5.07
CA ARG A 161 -1.10 14.83 5.51
C ARG A 161 -2.23 15.08 4.51
N ALA A 162 -1.96 15.02 3.22
CA ALA A 162 -2.99 15.17 2.19
C ALA A 162 -4.06 14.09 2.31
N LEU A 163 -3.68 12.82 2.52
CA LEU A 163 -4.61 11.72 2.77
C LEU A 163 -5.48 11.98 4.02
N ALA A 164 -4.89 12.48 5.11
CA ALA A 164 -5.65 12.82 6.31
C ALA A 164 -6.68 13.94 6.08
N VAL A 165 -6.28 14.98 5.36
CA VAL A 165 -7.15 16.11 5.00
C VAL A 165 -8.26 15.68 4.06
N ALA A 166 -7.97 14.78 3.14
CA ALA A 166 -8.97 14.14 2.28
C ALA A 166 -9.91 13.19 3.06
N GLY A 167 -9.60 12.90 4.33
CA GLY A 167 -10.47 12.16 5.25
C GLY A 167 -10.21 10.66 5.34
N ALA A 168 -9.02 10.18 4.98
CA ALA A 168 -8.65 8.78 5.19
C ALA A 168 -8.80 8.36 6.65
N GLU A 169 -9.37 7.18 6.86
CA GLU A 169 -9.49 6.52 8.16
C GLU A 169 -8.42 5.43 8.33
N LEU A 170 -8.04 4.82 7.21
CA LEU A 170 -6.95 3.86 7.08
C LEU A 170 -6.07 4.25 5.89
N VAL A 171 -4.74 4.24 6.08
CA VAL A 171 -3.76 4.36 5.01
C VAL A 171 -3.02 3.04 4.87
N LEU A 172 -3.17 2.41 3.70
CA LEU A 172 -2.45 1.20 3.32
C LEU A 172 -1.15 1.59 2.63
N THR A 173 -0.08 0.88 2.95
CA THR A 173 1.22 1.06 2.32
C THR A 173 1.71 -0.25 1.73
N PRO A 174 1.38 -0.54 0.45
CA PRO A 174 2.10 -1.55 -0.31
C PRO A 174 3.59 -1.22 -0.34
N GLN A 175 4.45 -2.17 0.07
CA GLN A 175 5.87 -1.92 0.34
C GLN A 175 6.74 -3.02 -0.26
N ALA A 176 7.90 -2.62 -0.81
CA ALA A 176 8.99 -3.51 -1.18
C ALA A 176 10.26 -3.17 -0.38
N GLY A 177 10.15 -3.17 0.95
CA GLY A 177 11.23 -2.85 1.86
C GLY A 177 12.23 -3.98 2.00
N ALA A 178 13.49 -3.70 1.65
CA ALA A 178 14.57 -4.66 1.76
C ALA A 178 15.01 -4.88 3.21
N ALA A 179 15.58 -6.05 3.47
CA ALA A 179 16.26 -6.30 4.73
C ALA A 179 17.47 -5.36 4.87
N ASP A 180 17.60 -4.76 6.04
CA ASP A 180 18.71 -3.87 6.39
C ASP A 180 18.87 -2.62 5.48
N GLU A 181 17.79 -2.23 4.78
CA GLU A 181 17.75 -1.02 3.93
C GLU A 181 17.90 0.27 4.74
N TRP A 182 17.23 0.34 5.87
CA TRP A 182 17.25 1.47 6.80
C TRP A 182 17.64 1.02 8.21
N PRO A 183 18.03 1.95 9.10
CA PRO A 183 18.23 1.61 10.51
C PRO A 183 17.03 0.90 11.13
N ASP A 184 17.30 -0.05 12.01
CA ASP A 184 16.27 -0.83 12.69
C ASP A 184 15.18 0.06 13.31
N GLY A 185 13.93 -0.30 13.07
CA GLY A 185 12.75 0.39 13.58
C GLY A 185 12.34 1.66 12.82
N LEU A 186 13.08 2.09 11.79
CA LEU A 186 12.74 3.33 11.08
C LEU A 186 11.42 3.23 10.31
N PHE A 187 11.16 2.12 9.62
CA PHE A 187 9.86 1.88 8.95
C PHE A 187 8.69 2.00 9.93
N GLU A 188 8.85 1.40 11.11
CA GLU A 188 7.83 1.48 12.16
C GLU A 188 7.67 2.90 12.67
N ALA A 189 8.77 3.59 12.96
CA ALA A 189 8.75 4.94 13.51
C ALA A 189 8.01 5.91 12.58
N GLU A 190 8.25 5.87 11.27
CA GLU A 190 7.56 6.71 10.28
C GLU A 190 6.05 6.47 10.28
N MET A 191 5.62 5.21 10.24
CA MET A 191 4.20 4.87 10.18
C MET A 191 3.48 5.16 11.48
N ARG A 192 4.14 4.98 12.63
CA ARG A 192 3.62 5.35 13.96
C ARG A 192 3.41 6.85 14.08
N VAL A 193 4.42 7.63 13.64
CA VAL A 193 4.34 9.10 13.64
C VAL A 193 3.26 9.58 12.68
N ALA A 194 3.19 9.00 11.47
CA ALA A 194 2.16 9.33 10.49
C ALA A 194 0.75 9.05 11.05
N ALA A 195 0.53 7.90 11.68
CA ALA A 195 -0.74 7.55 12.32
C ALA A 195 -1.14 8.56 13.40
N PHE A 196 -0.23 8.87 14.32
CA PHE A 196 -0.47 9.80 15.42
C PHE A 196 -0.72 11.23 14.95
N GLN A 197 0.10 11.75 14.05
CA GLN A 197 0.01 13.13 13.57
C GLN A 197 -1.22 13.39 12.69
N ASN A 198 -1.78 12.35 12.08
CA ASN A 198 -2.86 12.43 11.09
C ASN A 198 -4.19 11.86 11.58
N GLY A 199 -4.18 11.03 12.64
CA GLY A 199 -5.38 10.46 13.23
C GLY A 199 -6.08 9.46 12.33
N PHE A 200 -5.30 8.57 11.70
CA PHE A 200 -5.78 7.43 10.92
C PHE A 200 -5.02 6.16 11.34
N PHE A 201 -5.55 5.00 10.99
CA PHE A 201 -4.77 3.77 11.04
C PHE A 201 -3.75 3.75 9.91
N THR A 202 -2.58 3.15 10.15
CA THR A 202 -1.62 2.82 9.08
C THR A 202 -1.39 1.33 9.03
N ALA A 203 -1.28 0.76 7.83
CA ALA A 203 -1.01 -0.65 7.64
C ALA A 203 0.01 -0.82 6.52
N LEU A 204 1.24 -1.19 6.88
CA LEU A 204 2.33 -1.44 5.94
C LEU A 204 2.36 -2.92 5.61
N CYS A 205 2.11 -3.25 4.33
CA CYS A 205 2.18 -4.59 3.79
C CYS A 205 3.47 -4.77 3.00
N ASN A 206 4.44 -5.45 3.57
CA ASN A 206 5.76 -5.60 2.96
C ASN A 206 5.90 -6.92 2.18
N ARG A 207 6.75 -6.90 1.16
CA ARG A 207 7.26 -8.10 0.51
C ARG A 207 8.09 -8.93 1.49
N VAL A 208 8.23 -10.20 1.16
CA VAL A 208 9.08 -11.12 1.94
C VAL A 208 9.83 -12.07 1.02
N GLY A 209 10.97 -12.54 1.49
CA GLY A 209 11.75 -13.59 0.85
C GLY A 209 12.93 -13.10 0.05
N LYS A 210 13.73 -14.06 -0.41
CA LYS A 210 14.99 -13.83 -1.08
C LYS A 210 14.81 -13.85 -2.60
N GLU A 211 15.25 -12.80 -3.24
CA GLU A 211 15.33 -12.68 -4.69
C GLU A 211 16.81 -12.59 -5.14
N PRO A 212 17.12 -12.72 -6.44
CA PRO A 212 18.51 -12.80 -6.90
C PRO A 212 19.42 -11.66 -6.47
N ARG A 213 18.88 -10.45 -6.25
CA ARG A 213 19.64 -9.24 -5.91
C ARG A 213 19.33 -8.66 -4.55
N MET A 214 18.23 -9.05 -3.94
CA MET A 214 17.69 -8.45 -2.72
C MET A 214 17.04 -9.51 -1.84
N GLU A 215 16.95 -9.19 -0.57
CA GLU A 215 16.14 -9.92 0.39
C GLU A 215 15.13 -8.95 1.01
N PHE A 216 13.85 -9.32 1.00
CA PHE A 216 12.77 -8.52 1.56
C PHE A 216 12.44 -8.98 2.97
N ALA A 217 12.33 -8.01 3.88
CA ALA A 217 12.26 -8.28 5.31
C ALA A 217 10.95 -8.96 5.76
N GLY A 218 9.83 -8.69 5.08
CA GLY A 218 8.51 -8.94 5.66
C GLY A 218 8.24 -7.93 6.76
N GLU A 219 7.94 -8.40 7.96
CA GLU A 219 7.67 -7.55 9.12
C GLU A 219 6.53 -6.54 8.87
N SER A 220 5.52 -6.93 8.08
CA SER A 220 4.30 -6.12 7.90
C SER A 220 3.68 -5.80 9.26
N PHE A 221 3.08 -4.62 9.41
CA PHE A 221 2.51 -4.21 10.68
C PHE A 221 1.36 -3.22 10.52
N VAL A 222 0.58 -3.05 11.58
CA VAL A 222 -0.56 -2.14 11.67
C VAL A 222 -0.39 -1.25 12.89
N CYS A 223 -0.61 0.07 12.70
CA CYS A 223 -0.65 1.03 13.81
C CYS A 223 -2.06 1.63 13.95
N ASN A 224 -2.47 1.86 15.19
CA ASN A 224 -3.69 2.60 15.48
C ASN A 224 -3.47 4.12 15.44
N PRO A 225 -4.54 4.96 15.48
CA PRO A 225 -4.44 6.42 15.44
C PRO A 225 -3.70 7.06 16.63
N ALA A 226 -3.38 6.29 17.68
CA ALA A 226 -2.51 6.73 18.78
C ALA A 226 -1.02 6.47 18.52
N GLY A 227 -0.65 5.90 17.34
CA GLY A 227 0.73 5.56 16.98
C GLY A 227 1.25 4.30 17.68
N VAL A 228 0.36 3.41 18.11
CA VAL A 228 0.71 2.12 18.73
C VAL A 228 0.64 1.04 17.69
N VAL A 229 1.68 0.20 17.59
CA VAL A 229 1.65 -1.03 16.77
C VAL A 229 0.71 -2.02 17.44
N ILE A 230 -0.36 -2.42 16.73
CA ILE A 230 -1.39 -3.33 17.24
C ILE A 230 -1.30 -4.74 16.63
N ALA A 231 -0.59 -4.89 15.53
CA ALA A 231 -0.31 -6.19 14.91
C ALA A 231 1.01 -6.15 14.15
N ARG A 232 1.74 -7.27 14.11
CA ARG A 232 3.02 -7.39 13.39
C ARG A 232 3.22 -8.81 12.89
N ALA A 233 3.66 -8.94 11.64
CA ALA A 233 4.11 -10.18 11.03
C ALA A 233 5.59 -10.47 11.36
N GLY A 234 6.01 -11.71 11.18
CA GLY A 234 7.39 -12.13 11.37
C GLY A 234 8.35 -11.66 10.28
N ARG A 235 9.62 -11.52 10.63
CA ARG A 235 10.71 -11.31 9.66
C ARG A 235 10.92 -12.58 8.85
N GLY A 236 10.96 -12.46 7.53
CA GLY A 236 11.20 -13.57 6.61
C GLY A 236 10.06 -14.58 6.51
N SER A 237 8.92 -14.35 7.14
CA SER A 237 7.77 -15.26 7.15
C SER A 237 6.82 -15.01 5.98
N ASP A 238 6.46 -16.06 5.25
CA ASP A 238 5.34 -16.06 4.30
C ASP A 238 4.06 -16.28 5.10
N GLU A 239 3.29 -15.21 5.33
CA GLU A 239 2.13 -15.27 6.22
C GLU A 239 1.07 -14.20 5.87
N ILE A 240 -0.13 -14.39 6.39
CA ILE A 240 -1.20 -13.41 6.37
C ILE A 240 -1.31 -12.77 7.76
N LEU A 241 -1.03 -11.46 7.85
CA LEU A 241 -1.19 -10.73 9.09
C LEU A 241 -2.62 -10.22 9.23
N TYR A 242 -3.30 -10.60 10.29
CA TYR A 242 -4.64 -10.11 10.62
C TYR A 242 -4.62 -9.02 11.67
N SER A 243 -5.52 -8.05 11.55
CA SER A 243 -5.75 -7.03 12.57
C SER A 243 -7.21 -6.60 12.57
N ASP A 244 -7.77 -6.42 13.78
CA ASP A 244 -9.13 -5.86 13.96
C ASP A 244 -9.01 -4.36 14.21
N LEU A 245 -9.74 -3.54 13.42
CA LEU A 245 -9.75 -2.09 13.50
C LEU A 245 -11.09 -1.59 14.02
N ASP A 246 -11.05 -0.68 15.00
CA ASP A 246 -12.20 0.11 15.43
C ASP A 246 -12.09 1.53 14.86
N PHE A 247 -12.74 1.81 13.75
CA PHE A 247 -12.68 3.14 13.12
C PHE A 247 -13.24 4.27 13.99
N SER A 248 -13.94 3.97 15.10
CA SER A 248 -14.31 5.01 16.06
C SER A 248 -13.11 5.67 16.73
N GLU A 249 -11.95 4.98 16.82
CA GLU A 249 -10.70 5.54 17.32
C GLU A 249 -10.21 6.73 16.48
N VAL A 250 -10.52 6.77 15.19
CA VAL A 250 -10.14 7.86 14.29
C VAL A 250 -10.72 9.19 14.79
N ALA A 251 -12.03 9.24 15.05
CA ALA A 251 -12.70 10.43 15.56
C ALA A 251 -12.21 10.81 16.97
N LEU A 252 -11.77 9.84 17.74
CA LEU A 252 -11.28 10.04 19.12
C LEU A 252 -9.81 10.44 19.17
N SER A 253 -9.05 10.34 18.08
CA SER A 253 -7.62 10.64 18.02
C SER A 253 -7.30 12.10 18.35
N HIS A 254 -6.09 12.33 18.88
CA HIS A 254 -5.58 13.69 19.13
C HIS A 254 -5.51 14.53 17.86
N ALA A 255 -5.13 13.91 16.73
CA ALA A 255 -5.02 14.63 15.47
C ALA A 255 -6.38 15.18 15.00
N ARG A 256 -7.45 14.38 15.07
CA ARG A 256 -8.79 14.81 14.65
C ARG A 256 -9.38 15.86 15.60
N LYS A 257 -9.11 15.74 16.90
CA LYS A 257 -9.62 16.68 17.92
C LYS A 257 -8.85 17.99 17.97
N LEU A 258 -7.54 17.99 17.67
CA LEU A 258 -6.66 19.14 17.91
C LEU A 258 -5.85 19.50 16.65
N PHE A 259 -4.92 18.66 16.20
CA PHE A 259 -3.87 19.04 15.26
C PHE A 259 -4.39 19.48 13.89
N LEU A 260 -5.41 18.79 13.35
CA LEU A 260 -5.94 19.11 12.02
C LEU A 260 -6.70 20.43 11.99
N ALA A 261 -7.37 20.79 13.10
CA ALA A 261 -8.07 22.06 13.24
C ALA A 261 -7.11 23.26 13.39
N ASP A 262 -5.96 23.04 14.05
CA ASP A 262 -4.95 24.07 14.30
C ASP A 262 -4.02 24.33 13.11
N ARG A 263 -4.19 23.65 11.98
CA ARG A 263 -3.39 23.85 10.78
C ARG A 263 -3.53 25.27 10.24
N ARG A 264 -2.44 25.78 9.69
CA ARG A 264 -2.34 27.13 9.11
C ARG A 264 -2.00 27.08 7.60
N PRO A 265 -2.91 26.53 6.73
CA PRO A 265 -2.60 26.26 5.33
C PRO A 265 -2.14 27.51 4.53
N ALA A 266 -2.68 28.69 4.90
CA ALA A 266 -2.30 29.93 4.23
C ALA A 266 -0.80 30.27 4.42
N LEU A 267 -0.21 29.86 5.55
CA LEU A 267 1.21 30.08 5.82
C LEU A 267 2.09 29.00 5.17
N TYR A 268 1.58 27.75 5.08
CA TYR A 268 2.37 26.63 4.58
C TYR A 268 2.74 26.77 3.10
N ARG A 269 1.85 27.36 2.31
CA ARG A 269 2.09 27.59 0.88
C ARG A 269 3.43 28.30 0.66
N ASP A 270 3.66 29.38 1.37
CA ASP A 270 4.86 30.22 1.21
C ASP A 270 6.16 29.48 1.63
N TRP A 271 6.01 28.47 2.51
CA TRP A 271 7.17 27.69 3.02
C TRP A 271 7.53 26.49 2.13
N ILE A 272 6.52 25.94 1.44
CA ILE A 272 6.68 24.73 0.63
C ILE A 272 7.07 25.05 -0.81
N GLU A 273 6.65 26.21 -1.33
CA GLU A 273 6.95 26.64 -2.70
C GLU A 273 8.29 27.38 -2.83
N SER A 274 9.08 27.53 -1.76
CA SER A 274 10.36 28.27 -1.72
C SER A 274 11.57 27.42 -2.14
#